data_cac9a6be064ef000b4e4f5d3156ad4f3
#
_entry.id   cac9a6be064ef000b4e4f5d3156ad4f3
#
_cell.length_a   1.000
_cell.length_b   1.000
_cell.length_c   1.000
_cell.angle_alpha   90.00
_cell.angle_beta   90.00
_cell.angle_gamma   90.00
#
_symmetry.space_group_name_H-M   'P 1'
#
loop_
_entity.id
_entity.type
_entity.pdbx_description
1 polymer ?
#
loop_
_entity_poly.entity_id
_entity_poly.type
_entity_poly.pdbx_seq_one_letter_code
_entity_poly.pdbx_strand_id
1 'polypeptide(L)'
;MQTQKTLRPYPGALLNPKVDPIFKSLFTQNTEESKAALTAFLSAILRQPIIDVTIGQNELPVEADDDKKTIFDITCKNETEDKFLNIEMQGQNDSDSFDNRSEYHVAHLLNHFVKKGMDWDEVPEAFMISVLNFVYDRTVDDGFLEYTMRLEDGKRLKSTRMKIIYLELPKYENIPDMPVEKLTTVQKWAKFFLYANRKEKSEYLKILSESEAGIMEAYKSLDSISQSEAEWIRETAYWDAISNKKTTIGTAERRGKRQGLKEGIKKGIEQGQRLKAI
;
A
#
# COMPACT_ATOMS: atom_id res chain seq x y z
N MET A 1 -0.96 -26.96 33.54
CA MET A 1 -0.80 -26.59 32.15
C MET A 1 -1.51 -25.24 31.96
N GLN A 2 -0.79 -24.13 31.91
CA GLN A 2 -1.36 -22.86 31.54
C GLN A 2 -1.68 -22.95 30.04
N THR A 3 -2.97 -22.90 29.69
CA THR A 3 -3.42 -22.73 28.32
C THR A 3 -2.86 -21.41 27.83
N GLN A 4 -1.83 -21.46 26.99
CA GLN A 4 -1.36 -20.30 26.25
C GLN A 4 -2.56 -19.71 25.50
N LYS A 5 -2.91 -18.48 25.86
CA LYS A 5 -4.02 -17.76 25.23
C LYS A 5 -3.56 -17.47 23.80
N THR A 6 -4.08 -18.22 22.83
CA THR A 6 -3.76 -17.98 21.42
C THR A 6 -4.18 -16.56 21.05
N LEU A 7 -3.30 -15.82 20.40
CA LEU A 7 -3.58 -14.47 19.91
C LEU A 7 -4.63 -14.48 18.79
N ARG A 8 -4.82 -15.62 18.13
CA ARG A 8 -5.83 -15.82 17.10
C ARG A 8 -7.23 -15.68 17.72
N PRO A 9 -8.06 -14.72 17.27
CA PRO A 9 -9.31 -14.35 17.94
C PRO A 9 -10.39 -15.46 17.91
N TYR A 10 -10.38 -16.31 16.87
CA TYR A 10 -11.27 -17.47 16.74
C TYR A 10 -10.67 -18.48 15.73
N PRO A 11 -11.08 -19.77 15.78
CA PRO A 11 -10.63 -20.75 14.79
C PRO A 11 -10.99 -20.32 13.38
N GLY A 12 -10.04 -20.38 12.45
CA GLY A 12 -10.23 -19.94 11.07
C GLY A 12 -10.13 -18.42 10.86
N ALA A 13 -9.81 -17.60 11.88
CA ALA A 13 -9.52 -16.18 11.69
C ALA A 13 -8.29 -16.00 10.80
N LEU A 14 -8.38 -15.08 9.87
CA LEU A 14 -7.26 -14.66 9.04
C LEU A 14 -6.68 -13.35 9.54
N LEU A 15 -5.37 -13.19 9.39
CA LEU A 15 -4.66 -11.94 9.59
C LEU A 15 -5.18 -10.87 8.64
N ASN A 16 -5.01 -9.60 9.01
CA ASN A 16 -5.46 -8.48 8.18
C ASN A 16 -4.45 -8.17 7.07
N PRO A 17 -4.75 -8.48 5.80
CA PRO A 17 -3.82 -8.22 4.70
C PRO A 17 -3.63 -6.73 4.37
N LYS A 18 -4.37 -5.82 5.04
CA LYS A 18 -4.16 -4.37 4.94
C LYS A 18 -3.10 -3.85 5.93
N VAL A 19 -2.47 -4.74 6.66
CA VAL A 19 -1.34 -4.45 7.55
C VAL A 19 -0.07 -4.72 6.77
N ASP A 20 0.80 -3.73 6.63
CA ASP A 20 1.99 -3.78 5.78
C ASP A 20 2.84 -5.07 5.95
N PRO A 21 3.29 -5.49 7.15
CA PRO A 21 4.03 -6.74 7.28
C PRO A 21 3.23 -8.00 6.87
N ILE A 22 1.90 -8.00 7.01
CA ILE A 22 1.06 -9.12 6.59
C ILE A 22 0.89 -9.12 5.06
N PHE A 23 0.72 -7.95 4.46
CA PHE A 23 0.71 -7.79 3.00
C PHE A 23 2.01 -8.30 2.36
N LYS A 24 3.15 -7.92 2.93
CA LYS A 24 4.46 -8.44 2.49
C LYS A 24 4.52 -9.96 2.62
N SER A 25 4.19 -10.49 3.79
CA SER A 25 4.21 -11.94 4.03
C SER A 25 3.28 -12.69 3.08
N LEU A 26 2.10 -12.14 2.74
CA LEU A 26 1.16 -12.74 1.79
C LEU A 26 1.80 -13.03 0.42
N PHE A 27 2.64 -12.11 -0.08
CA PHE A 27 3.17 -12.16 -1.44
C PHE A 27 4.65 -12.56 -1.54
N THR A 28 5.37 -12.65 -0.43
CA THR A 28 6.83 -12.87 -0.46
C THR A 28 7.29 -14.13 0.24
N GLN A 29 6.37 -15.00 0.66
CA GLN A 29 6.76 -16.31 1.13
C GLN A 29 7.38 -17.13 -0.01
N ASN A 30 8.35 -17.98 0.34
CA ASN A 30 8.93 -18.93 -0.61
C ASN A 30 8.03 -20.15 -0.78
N THR A 31 6.78 -19.93 -1.21
CA THR A 31 5.77 -20.96 -1.49
C THR A 31 5.15 -20.73 -2.86
N GLU A 32 4.64 -21.77 -3.48
CA GLU A 32 3.97 -21.68 -4.79
C GLU A 32 2.70 -20.83 -4.70
N GLU A 33 1.95 -20.94 -3.60
CA GLU A 33 0.74 -20.15 -3.37
C GLU A 33 1.02 -18.66 -3.32
N SER A 34 2.06 -18.24 -2.59
CA SER A 34 2.46 -16.84 -2.48
C SER A 34 2.91 -16.28 -3.83
N LYS A 35 3.72 -17.03 -4.58
CA LYS A 35 4.18 -16.66 -5.92
C LYS A 35 3.02 -16.57 -6.91
N ALA A 36 2.13 -17.55 -6.91
CA ALA A 36 0.95 -17.57 -7.78
C ALA A 36 -0.01 -16.43 -7.45
N ALA A 37 -0.21 -16.12 -6.16
CA ALA A 37 -1.01 -15.00 -5.71
C ALA A 37 -0.45 -13.66 -6.19
N LEU A 38 0.87 -13.43 -6.06
CA LEU A 38 1.54 -12.23 -6.54
C LEU A 38 1.38 -12.06 -8.05
N THR A 39 1.66 -13.12 -8.80
CA THR A 39 1.54 -13.12 -10.26
C THR A 39 0.12 -12.81 -10.73
N ALA A 40 -0.88 -13.41 -10.07
CA ALA A 40 -2.29 -13.17 -10.37
C ALA A 40 -2.74 -11.75 -9.98
N PHE A 41 -2.30 -11.24 -8.83
CA PHE A 41 -2.57 -9.86 -8.42
C PHE A 41 -2.01 -8.86 -9.44
N LEU A 42 -0.75 -9.03 -9.83
CA LEU A 42 -0.12 -8.18 -10.83
C LEU A 42 -0.84 -8.26 -12.18
N SER A 43 -1.24 -9.46 -12.62
CA SER A 43 -2.01 -9.64 -13.85
C SER A 43 -3.33 -8.88 -13.81
N ALA A 44 -4.02 -8.89 -12.67
CA ALA A 44 -5.27 -8.16 -12.47
C ALA A 44 -5.05 -6.64 -12.52
N ILE A 45 -4.05 -6.12 -11.80
CA ILE A 45 -3.76 -4.68 -11.72
C ILE A 45 -3.25 -4.14 -13.05
N LEU A 46 -2.38 -4.87 -13.74
CA LEU A 46 -1.82 -4.44 -15.01
C LEU A 46 -2.75 -4.73 -16.20
N ARG A 47 -3.84 -5.48 -15.96
CA ARG A 47 -4.83 -5.87 -16.98
C ARG A 47 -4.22 -6.59 -18.17
N GLN A 48 -3.19 -7.39 -17.89
CA GLN A 48 -2.47 -8.20 -18.86
C GLN A 48 -1.91 -9.46 -18.17
N PRO A 49 -1.76 -10.59 -18.87
CA PRO A 49 -1.15 -11.78 -18.29
C PRO A 49 0.29 -11.52 -17.87
N ILE A 50 0.60 -11.80 -16.61
CA ILE A 50 1.96 -11.85 -16.07
C ILE A 50 2.29 -13.33 -15.88
N ILE A 51 3.42 -13.79 -16.40
CA ILE A 51 3.76 -15.21 -16.41
C ILE A 51 4.90 -15.50 -15.43
N ASP A 52 5.91 -14.64 -15.42
CA ASP A 52 7.11 -14.85 -14.63
C ASP A 52 7.49 -13.60 -13.82
N VAL A 53 7.48 -13.76 -12.49
CA VAL A 53 7.78 -12.69 -11.56
C VAL A 53 8.89 -13.12 -10.63
N THR A 54 9.97 -12.36 -10.64
CA THR A 54 11.09 -12.51 -9.70
C THR A 54 11.01 -11.40 -8.65
N ILE A 55 11.02 -11.79 -7.36
CA ILE A 55 11.07 -10.84 -6.25
C ILE A 55 12.50 -10.34 -6.10
N GLY A 56 12.67 -9.02 -6.16
CA GLY A 56 13.96 -8.35 -6.02
C GLY A 56 14.26 -7.92 -4.58
N GLN A 57 15.32 -7.13 -4.43
CA GLN A 57 15.65 -6.50 -3.16
C GLN A 57 14.72 -5.32 -2.90
N ASN A 58 14.20 -5.23 -1.67
CA ASN A 58 13.26 -4.18 -1.28
C ASN A 58 13.95 -2.85 -0.95
N GLU A 59 15.26 -2.88 -0.75
CA GLU A 59 16.07 -1.70 -0.44
C GLU A 59 17.02 -1.42 -1.61
N LEU A 60 16.81 -0.30 -2.30
CA LEU A 60 17.71 0.13 -3.35
C LEU A 60 18.95 0.77 -2.73
N PRO A 61 20.14 0.53 -3.31
CA PRO A 61 21.36 1.20 -2.87
C PRO A 61 21.21 2.71 -2.92
N VAL A 62 21.73 3.38 -1.91
CA VAL A 62 21.85 4.85 -1.88
C VAL A 62 23.09 5.20 -2.71
N GLU A 63 22.91 6.02 -3.75
CA GLU A 63 24.02 6.38 -4.66
C GLU A 63 24.92 7.47 -4.07
N ALA A 64 24.39 8.30 -3.16
CA ALA A 64 25.13 9.31 -2.41
C ALA A 64 24.70 9.34 -0.94
N ASP A 65 25.60 9.74 -0.04
CA ASP A 65 25.35 9.79 1.41
C ASP A 65 24.17 10.71 1.80
N ASP A 66 23.85 11.69 0.96
CA ASP A 66 22.74 12.65 1.17
C ASP A 66 21.43 12.22 0.49
N ASP A 67 21.41 11.11 -0.24
CA ASP A 67 20.21 10.64 -0.92
C ASP A 67 19.18 10.12 0.08
N LYS A 68 17.92 10.40 -0.21
CA LYS A 68 16.80 9.90 0.59
C LYS A 68 16.68 8.40 0.41
N LYS A 69 16.94 7.65 1.48
CA LYS A 69 16.79 6.20 1.49
C LYS A 69 15.36 5.81 1.09
N THR A 70 15.25 5.00 0.04
CA THR A 70 13.98 4.46 -0.43
C THR A 70 13.89 2.98 -0.08
N ILE A 71 12.90 2.62 0.72
CA ILE A 71 12.58 1.23 1.06
C ILE A 71 11.24 0.92 0.43
N PHE A 72 11.23 -0.07 -0.44
CA PHE A 72 10.03 -0.59 -1.07
C PHE A 72 9.48 -1.77 -0.29
N ASP A 73 8.16 -1.96 -0.34
CA ASP A 73 7.54 -3.09 0.33
C ASP A 73 7.82 -4.40 -0.41
N ILE A 74 7.47 -4.44 -1.68
CA ILE A 74 7.73 -5.58 -2.57
C ILE A 74 8.23 -5.04 -3.89
N THR A 75 9.49 -5.32 -4.21
CA THR A 75 10.04 -5.05 -5.54
C THR A 75 10.08 -6.34 -6.33
N CYS A 76 9.59 -6.30 -7.56
CA CYS A 76 9.64 -7.45 -8.44
C CYS A 76 9.89 -7.05 -9.90
N LYS A 77 10.37 -8.01 -10.67
CA LYS A 77 10.60 -7.89 -12.11
C LYS A 77 9.70 -8.86 -12.85
N ASN A 78 9.00 -8.38 -13.87
CA ASN A 78 8.41 -9.23 -14.88
C ASN A 78 9.46 -9.52 -15.95
N GLU A 79 9.99 -10.73 -15.94
CA GLU A 79 11.12 -11.13 -16.80
C GLU A 79 10.76 -11.12 -18.28
N THR A 80 9.49 -11.36 -18.61
CA THR A 80 9.04 -11.45 -20.01
C THR A 80 8.98 -10.09 -20.71
N GLU A 81 8.71 -9.01 -19.97
CA GLU A 81 8.44 -7.68 -20.54
C GLU A 81 9.40 -6.61 -20.04
N ASP A 82 10.43 -6.98 -19.30
CA ASP A 82 11.42 -6.08 -18.70
C ASP A 82 10.79 -4.90 -17.93
N LYS A 83 9.82 -5.24 -17.09
CA LYS A 83 9.10 -4.28 -16.22
C LYS A 83 9.52 -4.45 -14.78
N PHE A 84 9.85 -3.34 -14.14
CA PHE A 84 10.13 -3.29 -12.72
C PHE A 84 8.91 -2.74 -11.98
N LEU A 85 8.51 -3.44 -10.95
CA LEU A 85 7.29 -3.20 -10.22
C LEU A 85 7.61 -3.00 -8.75
N ASN A 86 7.11 -1.93 -8.16
CA ASN A 86 7.03 -1.79 -6.71
C ASN A 86 5.58 -1.85 -6.28
N ILE A 87 5.31 -2.67 -5.28
CA ILE A 87 3.98 -2.84 -4.71
C ILE A 87 4.05 -2.50 -3.23
N GLU A 88 3.14 -1.66 -2.75
CA GLU A 88 3.05 -1.30 -1.34
C GLU A 88 1.62 -1.28 -0.82
N MET A 89 1.49 -1.54 0.49
CA MET A 89 0.25 -1.38 1.23
C MET A 89 0.33 -0.13 2.11
N GLN A 90 -0.55 0.83 1.86
CA GLN A 90 -0.64 2.05 2.65
C GLN A 90 -1.87 2.01 3.55
N GLY A 91 -1.64 1.74 4.84
CA GLY A 91 -2.71 1.63 5.84
C GLY A 91 -3.36 2.96 6.19
N GLN A 92 -2.63 4.07 6.09
CA GLN A 92 -3.07 5.41 6.47
C GLN A 92 -2.46 6.46 5.56
N ASN A 93 -3.20 7.55 5.35
CA ASN A 93 -2.65 8.74 4.69
C ASN A 93 -1.83 9.54 5.72
N ASP A 94 -0.54 9.30 5.75
CA ASP A 94 0.38 9.89 6.74
C ASP A 94 1.00 11.21 6.30
N SER A 95 0.79 11.64 5.06
CA SER A 95 1.39 12.88 4.55
C SER A 95 0.55 13.55 3.48
N ASP A 96 0.52 14.89 3.52
CA ASP A 96 -0.08 15.73 2.49
C ASP A 96 0.68 15.69 1.15
N SER A 97 1.78 14.92 1.08
CA SER A 97 2.67 14.77 -0.08
C SER A 97 2.83 13.31 -0.52
N PHE A 98 1.76 12.52 -0.40
CA PHE A 98 1.78 11.11 -0.79
C PHE A 98 2.08 10.92 -2.29
N ASP A 99 1.49 11.76 -3.13
CA ASP A 99 1.74 11.86 -4.57
C ASP A 99 3.21 12.14 -4.89
N ASN A 100 3.79 13.18 -4.28
CA ASN A 100 5.21 13.52 -4.47
C ASN A 100 6.14 12.35 -4.10
N ARG A 101 5.77 11.60 -3.05
CA ARG A 101 6.52 10.41 -2.65
C ARG A 101 6.40 9.31 -3.70
N SER A 102 5.21 9.08 -4.23
CA SER A 102 4.99 8.06 -5.26
C SER A 102 5.71 8.40 -6.56
N GLU A 103 5.73 9.69 -6.97
CA GLU A 103 6.49 10.16 -8.12
C GLU A 103 8.00 9.95 -7.91
N TYR A 104 8.52 10.33 -6.73
CA TYR A 104 9.92 10.10 -6.40
C TYR A 104 10.28 8.61 -6.43
N HIS A 105 9.44 7.75 -5.85
CA HIS A 105 9.68 6.31 -5.81
C HIS A 105 9.71 5.68 -7.20
N VAL A 106 8.76 6.01 -8.09
CA VAL A 106 8.76 5.44 -9.45
C VAL A 106 9.93 5.94 -10.28
N ALA A 107 10.33 7.21 -10.11
CA ALA A 107 11.49 7.77 -10.79
C ALA A 107 12.79 7.12 -10.29
N HIS A 108 12.93 6.92 -8.98
CA HIS A 108 14.08 6.25 -8.39
C HIS A 108 14.17 4.78 -8.80
N LEU A 109 13.03 4.07 -8.86
CA LEU A 109 12.94 2.71 -9.38
C LEU A 109 13.44 2.65 -10.84
N LEU A 110 12.97 3.55 -11.70
CA LEU A 110 13.42 3.62 -13.09
C LEU A 110 14.92 3.89 -13.18
N ASN A 111 15.42 4.91 -12.47
CA ASN A 111 16.83 5.31 -12.50
C ASN A 111 17.76 4.17 -12.06
N HIS A 112 17.36 3.38 -11.06
CA HIS A 112 18.15 2.26 -10.55
C HIS A 112 18.48 1.21 -11.62
N PHE A 113 17.55 0.97 -12.56
CA PHE A 113 17.71 -0.05 -13.59
C PHE A 113 18.26 0.47 -14.91
N VAL A 114 18.34 1.79 -15.09
CA VAL A 114 18.97 2.39 -16.26
C VAL A 114 20.48 2.39 -16.06
N LYS A 115 21.21 1.73 -16.97
CA LYS A 115 22.67 1.60 -16.87
C LYS A 115 23.38 2.46 -17.91
N LYS A 116 24.61 2.87 -17.60
CA LYS A 116 25.48 3.59 -18.53
C LYS A 116 25.69 2.76 -19.80
N GLY A 117 25.37 3.35 -20.95
CA GLY A 117 25.54 2.70 -22.26
C GLY A 117 24.33 1.90 -22.73
N MET A 118 23.24 1.86 -21.96
CA MET A 118 21.97 1.31 -22.38
C MET A 118 21.34 2.20 -23.46
N ASP A 119 20.82 1.61 -24.52
CA ASP A 119 20.10 2.34 -25.55
C ASP A 119 18.75 2.84 -25.00
N TRP A 120 18.32 4.02 -25.47
CA TRP A 120 17.07 4.62 -24.97
C TRP A 120 15.83 3.78 -25.25
N ASP A 121 15.84 2.93 -26.26
CA ASP A 121 14.75 2.03 -26.59
C ASP A 121 14.72 0.81 -25.64
N GLU A 122 15.83 0.50 -24.98
CA GLU A 122 15.97 -0.59 -24.01
C GLU A 122 15.65 -0.17 -22.57
N VAL A 123 15.38 1.11 -22.33
CA VAL A 123 15.00 1.59 -20.98
C VAL A 123 13.75 0.88 -20.50
N PRO A 124 13.82 0.16 -19.36
CA PRO A 124 12.70 -0.63 -18.85
C PRO A 124 11.50 0.23 -18.43
N GLU A 125 10.37 -0.38 -18.21
CA GLU A 125 9.23 0.28 -17.58
C GLU A 125 9.28 0.12 -16.04
N ALA A 126 8.94 1.19 -15.31
CA ALA A 126 8.87 1.21 -13.85
C ALA A 126 7.46 1.57 -13.40
N PHE A 127 6.85 0.70 -12.60
CA PHE A 127 5.49 0.91 -12.09
C PHE A 127 5.47 0.90 -10.58
N MET A 128 4.80 1.89 -10.00
CA MET A 128 4.47 1.97 -8.59
C MET A 128 3.00 1.60 -8.41
N ILE A 129 2.72 0.55 -7.63
CA ILE A 129 1.38 0.07 -7.33
C ILE A 129 1.15 0.23 -5.84
N SER A 130 0.21 1.08 -5.45
CA SER A 130 -0.13 1.29 -4.04
C SER A 130 -1.56 0.86 -3.76
N VAL A 131 -1.73 -0.09 -2.84
CA VAL A 131 -3.03 -0.49 -2.30
C VAL A 131 -3.32 0.40 -1.11
N LEU A 132 -4.36 1.24 -1.22
CA LEU A 132 -4.67 2.29 -0.24
C LEU A 132 -5.86 1.90 0.63
N ASN A 133 -5.67 1.87 1.95
CA ASN A 133 -6.76 1.70 2.91
C ASN A 133 -7.42 3.05 3.30
N PHE A 134 -7.35 4.02 2.41
CA PHE A 134 -7.99 5.33 2.52
C PHE A 134 -8.37 5.86 1.13
N VAL A 135 -9.24 6.85 1.08
CA VAL A 135 -9.58 7.57 -0.16
C VAL A 135 -8.56 8.68 -0.37
N TYR A 136 -7.78 8.58 -1.44
CA TYR A 136 -6.80 9.59 -1.85
C TYR A 136 -7.47 10.71 -2.65
N ASP A 137 -8.19 10.35 -3.73
CA ASP A 137 -8.87 11.32 -4.57
C ASP A 137 -10.40 11.20 -4.44
N ARG A 138 -11.02 12.21 -3.83
CA ARG A 138 -12.47 12.29 -3.64
C ARG A 138 -13.23 12.81 -4.86
N THR A 139 -12.53 13.27 -5.87
CA THR A 139 -13.13 13.82 -7.09
C THR A 139 -13.42 12.73 -8.14
N VAL A 140 -12.82 11.56 -7.99
CA VAL A 140 -12.99 10.40 -8.86
C VAL A 140 -13.73 9.30 -8.10
N ASP A 141 -14.80 8.78 -8.67
CA ASP A 141 -15.61 7.71 -8.05
C ASP A 141 -14.95 6.34 -8.17
N ASP A 142 -14.18 6.09 -9.25
CA ASP A 142 -13.47 4.84 -9.43
C ASP A 142 -12.35 4.67 -8.38
N GLY A 143 -12.27 3.48 -7.81
CA GLY A 143 -11.22 3.11 -6.86
C GLY A 143 -9.90 2.69 -7.52
N PHE A 144 -9.87 2.56 -8.85
CA PHE A 144 -8.67 2.23 -9.61
C PHE A 144 -8.18 3.45 -10.38
N LEU A 145 -7.09 4.06 -9.91
CA LEU A 145 -6.51 5.26 -10.51
C LEU A 145 -5.18 4.92 -11.18
N GLU A 146 -5.05 5.26 -12.46
CA GLU A 146 -3.83 5.04 -13.22
C GLU A 146 -3.28 6.39 -13.72
N TYR A 147 -2.13 6.79 -13.22
CA TYR A 147 -1.44 8.02 -13.58
C TYR A 147 -0.32 7.71 -14.57
N THR A 148 -0.31 8.46 -15.67
CA THR A 148 0.69 8.36 -16.74
C THR A 148 1.01 9.76 -17.26
N MET A 149 2.17 9.92 -17.89
CA MET A 149 2.51 11.18 -18.55
C MET A 149 1.61 11.46 -19.74
N ARG A 150 1.00 12.66 -19.78
CA ARG A 150 0.12 13.13 -20.85
C ARG A 150 0.39 14.59 -21.18
N LEU A 151 0.03 14.99 -22.38
CA LEU A 151 -0.10 16.42 -22.72
C LEU A 151 -1.31 17.01 -21.98
N GLU A 152 -1.38 18.33 -21.87
CA GLU A 152 -2.50 19.06 -21.25
C GLU A 152 -3.85 18.72 -21.89
N ASP A 153 -3.87 18.44 -23.20
CA ASP A 153 -5.07 17.99 -23.93
C ASP A 153 -5.45 16.51 -23.65
N GLY A 154 -4.75 15.83 -22.73
CA GLY A 154 -4.97 14.44 -22.37
C GLY A 154 -4.32 13.42 -23.32
N LYS A 155 -3.65 13.85 -24.37
CA LYS A 155 -2.99 12.96 -25.31
C LYS A 155 -1.78 12.27 -24.65
N ARG A 156 -1.77 10.96 -24.69
CA ARG A 156 -0.71 10.16 -24.07
C ARG A 156 0.63 10.33 -24.80
N LEU A 157 1.72 10.38 -24.03
CA LEU A 157 3.07 10.23 -24.57
C LEU A 157 3.20 8.85 -25.24
N LYS A 158 3.82 8.77 -26.42
CA LYS A 158 3.95 7.53 -27.20
C LYS A 158 4.61 6.39 -26.41
N SER A 159 5.60 6.74 -25.60
CA SER A 159 6.35 5.79 -24.78
C SER A 159 6.38 6.32 -23.34
N THR A 160 5.48 5.84 -22.51
CA THR A 160 5.48 6.12 -21.07
C THR A 160 6.23 4.99 -20.37
N ARG A 161 7.35 5.32 -19.74
CA ARG A 161 8.18 4.36 -18.99
C ARG A 161 7.82 4.29 -17.51
N MET A 162 7.12 5.30 -17.00
CA MET A 162 6.68 5.36 -15.59
C MET A 162 5.17 5.33 -15.49
N LYS A 163 4.66 4.60 -14.50
CA LYS A 163 3.26 4.53 -14.18
C LYS A 163 3.05 4.44 -12.67
N ILE A 164 2.06 5.18 -12.16
CA ILE A 164 1.61 5.08 -10.78
C ILE A 164 0.18 4.57 -10.79
N ILE A 165 -0.10 3.53 -10.00
CA ILE A 165 -1.42 2.92 -9.89
C ILE A 165 -1.83 2.94 -8.43
N TYR A 166 -3.00 3.48 -8.14
CA TYR A 166 -3.64 3.42 -6.83
C TYR A 166 -4.88 2.54 -6.87
N LEU A 167 -4.98 1.65 -5.90
CA LEU A 167 -6.17 0.85 -5.63
C LEU A 167 -6.76 1.32 -4.29
N GLU A 168 -7.77 2.18 -4.33
CA GLU A 168 -8.41 2.78 -3.16
C GLU A 168 -9.49 1.86 -2.60
N LEU A 169 -9.13 1.01 -1.66
CA LEU A 169 -10.01 -0.01 -1.09
C LEU A 169 -11.36 0.52 -0.57
N PRO A 170 -11.44 1.69 0.15
CA PRO A 170 -12.72 2.15 0.68
C PRO A 170 -13.78 2.42 -0.37
N LYS A 171 -13.41 2.75 -1.60
CA LYS A 171 -14.37 2.94 -2.70
C LYS A 171 -15.06 1.63 -3.10
N TYR A 172 -14.38 0.50 -2.95
CA TYR A 172 -14.94 -0.83 -3.21
C TYR A 172 -15.79 -1.35 -2.06
N GLU A 173 -15.68 -0.79 -0.86
CA GLU A 173 -16.55 -1.15 0.27
C GLU A 173 -18.00 -0.76 0.00
N ASN A 174 -18.24 0.35 -0.69
CA ASN A 174 -19.57 0.84 -1.05
C ASN A 174 -20.22 0.04 -2.21
N ILE A 175 -19.44 -0.78 -2.91
CA ILE A 175 -20.00 -1.69 -3.92
C ILE A 175 -20.74 -2.81 -3.17
N PRO A 176 -22.08 -2.98 -3.39
CA PRO A 176 -22.85 -4.02 -2.73
C PRO A 176 -22.23 -5.41 -2.95
N ASP A 177 -22.42 -6.31 -2.00
CA ASP A 177 -22.09 -7.71 -2.21
C ASP A 177 -23.04 -8.27 -3.28
N MET A 178 -22.48 -8.54 -4.42
CA MET A 178 -23.16 -9.12 -5.56
C MET A 178 -22.60 -10.50 -5.87
N PRO A 179 -23.26 -11.30 -6.69
CA PRO A 179 -22.69 -12.56 -7.16
C PRO A 179 -21.28 -12.32 -7.74
N VAL A 180 -20.32 -13.13 -7.29
CA VAL A 180 -18.90 -12.93 -7.57
C VAL A 180 -18.56 -12.94 -9.07
N GLU A 181 -19.39 -13.56 -9.88
CA GLU A 181 -19.27 -13.61 -11.35
C GLU A 181 -19.51 -12.24 -12.02
N LYS A 182 -20.19 -11.34 -11.32
CA LYS A 182 -20.45 -9.96 -11.79
C LYS A 182 -19.32 -8.99 -11.44
N LEU A 183 -18.40 -9.40 -10.58
CA LEU A 183 -17.26 -8.57 -10.19
C LEU A 183 -16.16 -8.66 -11.24
N THR A 184 -15.52 -7.53 -11.54
CA THR A 184 -14.25 -7.52 -12.27
C THR A 184 -13.15 -8.12 -11.40
N THR A 185 -12.07 -8.62 -12.01
CA THR A 185 -10.92 -9.17 -11.29
C THR A 185 -10.34 -8.18 -10.27
N VAL A 186 -10.24 -6.90 -10.64
CA VAL A 186 -9.78 -5.84 -9.70
C VAL A 186 -10.73 -5.69 -8.51
N GLN A 187 -12.04 -5.72 -8.74
CA GLN A 187 -13.04 -5.65 -7.66
C GLN A 187 -12.95 -6.87 -6.73
N LYS A 188 -12.71 -8.05 -7.29
CA LYS A 188 -12.50 -9.27 -6.50
C LYS A 188 -11.27 -9.14 -5.59
N TRP A 189 -10.14 -8.65 -6.10
CA TRP A 189 -8.96 -8.39 -5.28
C TRP A 189 -9.21 -7.35 -4.20
N ALA A 190 -9.89 -6.24 -4.52
CA ALA A 190 -10.26 -5.24 -3.54
C ALA A 190 -11.15 -5.82 -2.43
N LYS A 191 -12.17 -6.63 -2.79
CA LYS A 191 -13.03 -7.35 -1.83
C LYS A 191 -12.23 -8.37 -0.98
N PHE A 192 -11.26 -9.07 -1.57
CA PHE A 192 -10.37 -9.95 -0.82
C PHE A 192 -9.63 -9.18 0.28
N PHE A 193 -8.95 -8.08 -0.04
CA PHE A 193 -8.27 -7.27 0.97
C PHE A 193 -9.21 -6.69 2.03
N LEU A 194 -10.41 -6.27 1.63
CA LEU A 194 -11.40 -5.70 2.54
C LEU A 194 -11.97 -6.73 3.52
N TYR A 195 -12.18 -7.96 3.08
CA TYR A 195 -13.00 -8.95 3.77
C TYR A 195 -12.20 -10.04 4.48
N ALA A 196 -10.93 -10.24 4.14
CA ALA A 196 -10.13 -11.37 4.64
C ALA A 196 -10.15 -11.53 6.16
N ASN A 197 -10.10 -10.44 6.92
CA ASN A 197 -10.09 -10.46 8.38
C ASN A 197 -11.46 -10.20 9.02
N ARG A 198 -12.57 -10.20 8.23
CA ARG A 198 -13.91 -9.93 8.73
C ARG A 198 -14.70 -11.24 8.89
N LYS A 199 -15.00 -11.60 10.14
CA LYS A 199 -15.71 -12.84 10.46
C LYS A 199 -17.06 -12.95 9.74
N GLU A 200 -17.80 -11.85 9.68
CA GLU A 200 -19.12 -11.77 9.04
C GLU A 200 -19.08 -11.89 7.52
N LYS A 201 -17.89 -11.78 6.92
CA LYS A 201 -17.66 -11.92 5.47
C LYS A 201 -16.98 -13.24 5.09
N SER A 202 -16.73 -14.14 6.04
CA SER A 202 -15.97 -15.37 5.81
C SER A 202 -16.60 -16.28 4.75
N GLU A 203 -17.91 -16.39 4.72
CA GLU A 203 -18.63 -17.20 3.71
C GLU A 203 -18.51 -16.58 2.31
N TYR A 204 -18.74 -15.27 2.20
CA TYR A 204 -18.58 -14.55 0.94
C TYR A 204 -17.12 -14.61 0.45
N LEU A 205 -16.17 -14.47 1.35
CA LEU A 205 -14.74 -14.57 1.03
C LEU A 205 -14.38 -15.95 0.46
N LYS A 206 -14.96 -17.03 1.01
CA LYS A 206 -14.77 -18.38 0.51
C LYS A 206 -15.28 -18.52 -0.92
N ILE A 207 -16.50 -18.08 -1.20
CA ILE A 207 -17.07 -18.09 -2.56
C ILE A 207 -16.21 -17.24 -3.51
N LEU A 208 -15.76 -16.07 -3.05
CA LEU A 208 -14.89 -15.19 -3.80
C LEU A 208 -13.56 -15.87 -4.16
N SER A 209 -12.93 -16.56 -3.22
CA SER A 209 -11.67 -17.26 -3.47
C SER A 209 -11.83 -18.43 -4.44
N GLU A 210 -12.95 -19.16 -4.35
CA GLU A 210 -13.28 -20.26 -5.28
C GLU A 210 -13.58 -19.77 -6.71
N SER A 211 -13.95 -18.50 -6.88
CA SER A 211 -14.30 -17.92 -8.19
C SER A 211 -13.10 -17.57 -9.06
N GLU A 212 -11.88 -17.55 -8.51
CA GLU A 212 -10.68 -17.14 -9.24
C GLU A 212 -9.42 -17.76 -8.63
N ALA A 213 -8.66 -18.51 -9.45
CA ALA A 213 -7.51 -19.28 -9.00
C ALA A 213 -6.47 -18.43 -8.25
N GLY A 214 -6.17 -17.22 -8.72
CA GLY A 214 -5.19 -16.34 -8.07
C GLY A 214 -5.64 -15.86 -6.69
N ILE A 215 -6.94 -15.63 -6.49
CA ILE A 215 -7.49 -15.26 -5.18
C ILE A 215 -7.53 -16.47 -4.25
N MET A 216 -7.76 -17.66 -4.79
CA MET A 216 -7.63 -18.90 -4.03
C MET A 216 -6.22 -19.09 -3.49
N GLU A 217 -5.21 -18.85 -4.31
CA GLU A 217 -3.80 -18.96 -3.87
C GLU A 217 -3.46 -17.87 -2.83
N ALA A 218 -3.98 -16.66 -2.96
CA ALA A 218 -3.85 -15.62 -1.96
C ALA A 218 -4.54 -16.00 -0.64
N TYR A 219 -5.72 -16.62 -0.70
CA TYR A 219 -6.41 -17.12 0.47
C TYR A 219 -5.58 -18.21 1.18
N LYS A 220 -5.05 -19.19 0.45
CA LYS A 220 -4.21 -20.26 1.00
C LYS A 220 -2.93 -19.70 1.64
N SER A 221 -2.26 -18.78 0.95
CA SER A 221 -1.07 -18.10 1.48
C SER A 221 -1.40 -17.36 2.78
N LEU A 222 -2.49 -16.58 2.81
CA LEU A 222 -2.93 -15.85 4.00
C LEU A 222 -3.35 -16.79 5.13
N ASP A 223 -4.04 -17.88 4.85
CA ASP A 223 -4.40 -18.89 5.86
C ASP A 223 -3.15 -19.55 6.44
N SER A 224 -2.17 -19.88 5.61
CA SER A 224 -0.89 -20.44 6.06
C SER A 224 -0.17 -19.52 7.04
N ILE A 225 0.00 -18.23 6.72
CA ILE A 225 0.63 -17.28 7.65
C ILE A 225 -0.22 -17.04 8.90
N SER A 226 -1.54 -17.16 8.78
CA SER A 226 -2.46 -17.02 9.92
C SER A 226 -2.40 -18.16 10.91
N GLN A 227 -1.71 -19.27 10.60
CA GLN A 227 -1.42 -20.35 11.57
C GLN A 227 -0.25 -19.97 12.51
N SER A 228 0.54 -18.94 12.18
CA SER A 228 1.72 -18.54 12.92
C SER A 228 1.39 -17.54 14.04
N GLU A 229 1.67 -17.90 15.30
CA GLU A 229 1.57 -16.95 16.42
C GLU A 229 2.51 -15.75 16.25
N ALA A 230 3.68 -15.95 15.65
CA ALA A 230 4.63 -14.86 15.40
C ALA A 230 4.04 -13.78 14.47
N GLU A 231 3.24 -14.17 13.48
CA GLU A 231 2.57 -13.23 12.58
C GLU A 231 1.46 -12.45 13.30
N TRP A 232 0.72 -13.08 14.21
CA TRP A 232 -0.26 -12.37 15.07
C TRP A 232 0.41 -11.37 16.02
N ILE A 233 1.59 -11.71 16.55
CA ILE A 233 2.39 -10.76 17.35
C ILE A 233 2.83 -9.59 16.47
N ARG A 234 3.27 -9.85 15.26
CA ARG A 234 3.71 -8.81 14.31
C ARG A 234 2.56 -7.86 13.94
N GLU A 235 1.38 -8.39 13.67
CA GLU A 235 0.19 -7.57 13.42
C GLU A 235 -0.17 -6.71 14.64
N THR A 236 -0.15 -7.29 15.83
CA THR A 236 -0.42 -6.55 17.08
C THR A 236 0.59 -5.43 17.29
N ALA A 237 1.88 -5.73 17.15
CA ALA A 237 2.95 -4.74 17.27
C ALA A 237 2.82 -3.58 16.27
N TYR A 238 2.36 -3.85 15.06
CA TYR A 238 2.06 -2.82 14.07
C TYR A 238 0.96 -1.87 14.54
N TRP A 239 -0.15 -2.39 15.08
CA TRP A 239 -1.25 -1.57 15.60
C TRP A 239 -0.84 -0.76 16.83
N ASP A 240 -0.02 -1.34 17.71
CA ASP A 240 0.53 -0.65 18.88
C ASP A 240 1.44 0.51 18.44
N ALA A 241 2.30 0.30 17.45
CA ALA A 241 3.15 1.35 16.90
C ALA A 241 2.33 2.51 16.31
N ILE A 242 1.28 2.22 15.55
CA ILE A 242 0.36 3.24 15.01
C ILE A 242 -0.35 4.01 16.13
N SER A 243 -0.86 3.30 17.13
CA SER A 243 -1.54 3.91 18.28
C SER A 243 -0.60 4.84 19.06
N ASN A 244 0.63 4.39 19.29
CA ASN A 244 1.67 5.19 19.96
C ASN A 244 2.04 6.44 19.14
N LYS A 245 2.20 6.32 17.82
CA LYS A 245 2.46 7.47 16.92
C LYS A 245 1.34 8.50 17.00
N LYS A 246 0.07 8.08 16.92
CA LYS A 246 -1.10 8.96 17.06
C LYS A 246 -1.13 9.67 18.40
N THR A 247 -0.85 8.96 19.49
CA THR A 247 -0.79 9.52 20.83
C THR A 247 0.32 10.56 20.96
N THR A 248 1.49 10.27 20.40
CA THR A 248 2.65 11.19 20.42
C THR A 248 2.35 12.47 19.64
N ILE A 249 1.81 12.36 18.43
CA ILE A 249 1.42 13.52 17.60
C ILE A 249 0.35 14.34 18.31
N GLY A 250 -0.73 13.74 18.79
CA GLY A 250 -1.81 14.44 19.50
C GLY A 250 -1.33 15.12 20.80
N THR A 251 -0.30 14.56 21.43
CA THR A 251 0.31 15.20 22.61
C THR A 251 1.17 16.39 22.22
N ALA A 252 1.95 16.28 21.13
CA ALA A 252 2.75 17.38 20.60
C ALA A 252 1.87 18.56 20.14
N GLU A 253 0.79 18.27 19.43
CA GLU A 253 -0.20 19.29 19.00
C GLU A 253 -0.83 20.02 20.17
N ARG A 254 -1.28 19.29 21.21
CA ARG A 254 -1.83 19.91 22.42
C ARG A 254 -0.82 20.79 23.13
N ARG A 255 0.45 20.35 23.23
CA ARG A 255 1.54 21.14 23.79
C ARG A 255 1.80 22.41 22.98
N GLY A 256 1.91 22.26 21.62
CA GLY A 256 2.11 23.39 20.72
C GLY A 256 1.00 24.44 20.79
N LYS A 257 -0.27 24.01 20.77
CA LYS A 257 -1.42 24.91 20.94
C LYS A 257 -1.38 25.65 22.26
N ARG A 258 -1.07 24.96 23.38
CA ARG A 258 -0.98 25.56 24.70
C ARG A 258 0.18 26.55 24.83
N GLN A 259 1.32 26.26 24.22
CA GLN A 259 2.46 27.15 24.17
C GLN A 259 2.16 28.38 23.30
N GLY A 260 1.66 28.20 22.10
CA GLY A 260 1.29 29.27 21.18
C GLY A 260 0.25 30.22 21.78
N LEU A 261 -0.76 29.67 22.51
CA LEU A 261 -1.73 30.51 23.23
C LEU A 261 -1.07 31.36 24.33
N LYS A 262 -0.17 30.77 25.14
CA LYS A 262 0.56 31.51 26.18
C LYS A 262 1.43 32.61 25.58
N GLU A 263 2.16 32.32 24.50
CA GLU A 263 3.01 33.32 23.83
C GLU A 263 2.17 34.42 23.18
N GLY A 264 1.03 34.06 22.57
CA GLY A 264 0.08 35.03 22.00
C GLY A 264 -0.51 35.98 23.03
N ILE A 265 -0.94 35.44 24.18
CA ILE A 265 -1.43 36.25 25.30
C ILE A 265 -0.33 37.21 25.83
N LYS A 266 0.89 36.68 26.01
CA LYS A 266 2.03 37.50 26.47
C LYS A 266 2.32 38.65 25.50
N LYS A 267 2.42 38.36 24.21
CA LYS A 267 2.65 39.39 23.18
C LYS A 267 1.52 40.40 23.10
N GLY A 268 0.26 39.96 23.23
CA GLY A 268 -0.90 40.84 23.25
C GLY A 268 -0.89 41.81 24.45
N ILE A 269 -0.51 41.31 25.63
CA ILE A 269 -0.38 42.18 26.85
C ILE A 269 0.74 43.19 26.64
N GLU A 270 1.91 42.77 26.16
CA GLU A 270 3.04 43.69 25.92
C GLU A 270 2.70 44.77 24.88
N GLN A 271 2.00 44.41 23.78
CA GLN A 271 1.54 45.38 22.78
C GLN A 271 0.50 46.36 23.37
N GLY A 272 -0.46 45.84 24.15
CA GLY A 272 -1.46 46.66 24.78
C GLY A 272 -0.88 47.68 25.82
N GLN A 273 0.18 47.25 26.52
CA GLN A 273 0.90 48.14 27.43
C GLN A 273 1.67 49.24 26.70
N ARG A 274 2.31 48.94 25.58
CA ARG A 274 3.01 49.94 24.75
C ARG A 274 2.07 50.97 24.17
N LEU A 275 0.87 50.55 23.72
CA LEU A 275 -0.14 51.49 23.18
C LEU A 275 -0.76 52.41 24.24
N LYS A 276 -0.72 52.04 25.53
CA LYS A 276 -1.19 52.91 26.65
C LYS A 276 -0.13 53.88 27.15
N ALA A 277 1.12 53.69 26.72
CA ALA A 277 2.25 54.52 27.16
C ALA A 277 2.57 55.68 26.17
N ILE A 278 1.80 55.78 25.09
CA ILE A 278 1.77 56.89 24.13
C ILE A 278 0.54 57.77 24.41
#